data_4e2b7209de03315b5862b6d32eee5a06
#
_entry.id   4e2b7209de03315b5862b6d32eee5a06
#
_cell.length_a   1.000
_cell.length_b   1.000
_cell.length_c   1.000
_cell.angle_alpha   90.00
_cell.angle_beta   90.00
_cell.angle_gamma   90.00
#
_symmetry.space_group_name_H-M   'P 1'
#
loop_
_entity.id
_entity.type
_entity.pdbx_description
1 polymer ?
#
loop_
_entity_poly.entity_id
_entity_poly.type
_entity_poly.pdbx_seq_one_letter_code
_entity_poly.pdbx_strand_id
1 'polypeptide(L)'
;VLSGADSLGFWFAANEELYNRVKMIPTTFISFREYARLLHTDSIDEYIRYGGILHAEEIDFDNKELPAKETVFNINEWMRRYIDTAVSKNIQHSLVCCKDGGQFRHLYTLYEAKEFTGAINRVIEDMNYKFVLEVLTRESIHNDLKLSEKNMRSQSDSEKHAEVVDAVIKRLSDRLEIRGRDAQKIGITRTHIEEIKEYLKALDLIYCGPVETTAAGTEPYENIIFTQPSIRYCQAQVLVYSLMNDNAFSEISEYDKCDIIGRILDAVRGRMMKDIVLLETSKAKRTKKVFRLQFDADEFDMVVYDSETNTCKIY
;
A
#
# COMPACT_ATOMS: atom_id res chain seq x y z
N VAL A 1 -27.85 6.03 -18.51
CA VAL A 1 -26.77 5.72 -17.57
C VAL A 1 -25.72 4.91 -18.33
N LEU A 2 -24.49 5.39 -18.36
CA LEU A 2 -23.34 4.67 -18.88
C LEU A 2 -22.51 4.22 -17.67
N SER A 3 -22.07 2.99 -17.68
CA SER A 3 -21.14 2.45 -16.68
C SER A 3 -20.01 1.71 -17.38
N GLY A 4 -18.82 1.79 -16.86
CA GLY A 4 -17.67 1.11 -17.44
C GLY A 4 -16.46 1.13 -16.49
N ALA A 5 -15.54 0.23 -16.72
CA ALA A 5 -14.29 0.13 -15.98
C ALA A 5 -13.21 1.10 -16.49
N ASP A 6 -13.40 1.72 -17.65
CA ASP A 6 -12.50 2.73 -18.20
C ASP A 6 -12.81 4.11 -17.62
N SER A 7 -12.46 4.29 -16.35
CA SER A 7 -12.70 5.54 -15.61
C SER A 7 -11.96 6.73 -16.21
N LEU A 8 -10.81 6.53 -16.84
CA LEU A 8 -10.04 7.60 -17.50
C LEU A 8 -10.63 8.00 -18.83
N GLY A 9 -11.01 7.06 -19.68
CA GLY A 9 -11.70 7.35 -20.92
C GLY A 9 -12.99 8.14 -20.69
N PHE A 10 -13.76 7.76 -19.66
CA PHE A 10 -14.93 8.52 -19.23
C PHE A 10 -14.59 9.91 -18.70
N TRP A 11 -13.51 10.03 -17.92
CA TRP A 11 -13.07 11.32 -17.37
C TRP A 11 -12.63 12.28 -18.47
N PHE A 12 -11.88 11.81 -19.46
CA PHE A 12 -11.48 12.62 -20.62
C PHE A 12 -12.69 13.00 -21.47
N ALA A 13 -13.54 12.04 -21.85
CA ALA A 13 -14.74 12.33 -22.61
C ALA A 13 -15.68 13.30 -21.88
N ALA A 14 -15.83 13.19 -20.57
CA ALA A 14 -16.66 14.08 -19.77
C ALA A 14 -16.11 15.50 -19.71
N ASN A 15 -14.80 15.67 -19.66
CA ASN A 15 -14.16 16.98 -19.56
C ASN A 15 -13.97 17.68 -20.92
N GLU A 16 -13.74 16.94 -21.99
CA GLU A 16 -13.43 17.51 -23.31
C GLU A 16 -14.67 17.50 -24.23
N GLU A 17 -15.27 16.33 -24.45
CA GLU A 17 -16.34 16.20 -25.45
C GLU A 17 -17.75 16.44 -24.87
N LEU A 18 -17.96 16.07 -23.62
CA LEU A 18 -19.27 16.11 -22.96
C LEU A 18 -19.36 17.17 -21.86
N TYR A 19 -18.52 18.20 -21.94
CA TYR A 19 -18.48 19.28 -20.96
C TYR A 19 -19.88 19.83 -20.62
N ASN A 20 -20.24 19.82 -19.34
CA ASN A 20 -21.56 20.20 -18.81
C ASN A 20 -22.78 19.37 -19.29
N ARG A 21 -22.57 18.27 -20.03
CA ARG A 21 -23.68 17.42 -20.51
C ARG A 21 -23.80 16.12 -19.71
N VAL A 22 -22.83 15.79 -18.88
CA VAL A 22 -22.84 14.60 -18.03
C VAL A 22 -22.54 14.95 -16.59
N LYS A 23 -23.15 14.19 -15.69
CA LYS A 23 -22.82 14.19 -14.28
C LYS A 23 -22.04 12.89 -14.00
N MET A 24 -20.76 13.01 -13.70
CA MET A 24 -19.97 11.89 -13.25
C MET A 24 -20.33 11.52 -11.81
N ILE A 25 -20.53 10.24 -11.57
CA ILE A 25 -20.70 9.67 -10.24
C ILE A 25 -19.52 8.70 -10.07
N PRO A 26 -18.42 9.16 -9.45
CA PRO A 26 -17.30 8.25 -9.17
C PRO A 26 -17.73 7.24 -8.13
N THR A 27 -17.58 5.96 -8.47
CA THR A 27 -17.64 4.89 -7.48
C THR A 27 -16.31 4.84 -6.77
N THR A 28 -16.35 4.87 -5.45
CA THR A 28 -15.15 4.79 -4.62
C THR A 28 -14.82 3.33 -4.28
N PHE A 29 -13.71 3.13 -3.57
CA PHE A 29 -13.34 1.83 -3.03
C PHE A 29 -14.41 1.29 -2.07
N ILE A 30 -14.41 -0.01 -1.85
CA ILE A 30 -15.29 -0.65 -0.85
C ILE A 30 -14.67 -0.43 0.54
N SER A 31 -15.33 0.38 1.37
CA SER A 31 -14.92 0.63 2.75
C SER A 31 -15.06 -0.64 3.61
N PHE A 32 -14.35 -0.71 4.74
CA PHE A 32 -14.52 -1.83 5.68
C PHE A 32 -15.98 -2.00 6.11
N ARG A 33 -16.68 -0.91 6.34
CA ARG A 33 -18.12 -0.95 6.71
C ARG A 33 -18.98 -1.60 5.62
N GLU A 34 -18.72 -1.29 4.37
CA GLU A 34 -19.45 -1.88 3.24
C GLU A 34 -19.06 -3.33 3.03
N TYR A 35 -17.78 -3.64 3.13
CA TYR A 35 -17.24 -4.99 3.06
C TYR A 35 -17.85 -5.88 4.16
N ALA A 36 -17.85 -5.43 5.40
CA ALA A 36 -18.43 -6.14 6.53
C ALA A 36 -19.92 -6.43 6.34
N ARG A 37 -20.65 -5.46 5.80
CA ARG A 37 -22.09 -5.60 5.54
C ARG A 37 -22.39 -6.53 4.36
N LEU A 38 -21.58 -6.49 3.31
CA LEU A 38 -21.80 -7.29 2.09
C LEU A 38 -21.42 -8.77 2.31
N LEU A 39 -20.34 -9.02 3.03
CA LEU A 39 -19.81 -10.36 3.27
C LEU A 39 -20.18 -10.93 4.65
N HIS A 40 -20.96 -10.19 5.45
CA HIS A 40 -21.39 -10.60 6.79
C HIS A 40 -20.22 -10.95 7.73
N THR A 41 -19.09 -10.24 7.59
CA THR A 41 -17.91 -10.39 8.44
C THR A 41 -17.64 -9.11 9.22
N ASP A 42 -17.19 -9.22 10.46
CA ASP A 42 -16.75 -8.11 11.31
C ASP A 42 -15.24 -8.09 11.51
N SER A 43 -14.53 -8.99 10.83
CA SER A 43 -13.08 -9.13 10.94
C SER A 43 -12.34 -8.10 10.10
N ILE A 44 -11.67 -7.17 10.76
CA ILE A 44 -10.76 -6.22 10.12
C ILE A 44 -9.54 -6.94 9.51
N ASP A 45 -9.12 -8.06 10.09
CA ASP A 45 -8.02 -8.87 9.57
C ASP A 45 -8.37 -9.50 8.22
N GLU A 46 -9.61 -9.95 8.05
CA GLU A 46 -10.10 -10.43 6.75
C GLU A 46 -10.13 -9.30 5.72
N TYR A 47 -10.59 -8.12 6.12
CA TYR A 47 -10.57 -6.96 5.23
C TYR A 47 -9.15 -6.55 4.83
N ILE A 48 -8.18 -6.60 5.73
CA ILE A 48 -6.78 -6.33 5.41
C ILE A 48 -6.23 -7.36 4.42
N ARG A 49 -6.58 -8.63 4.59
CA ARG A 49 -6.09 -9.72 3.72
C ARG A 49 -6.77 -9.74 2.36
N TYR A 50 -8.06 -9.51 2.30
CA TYR A 50 -8.89 -9.78 1.13
C TYR A 50 -9.72 -8.58 0.67
N GLY A 51 -9.68 -7.46 1.39
CA GLY A 51 -10.43 -6.25 1.07
C GLY A 51 -10.15 -5.73 -0.35
N GLY A 52 -11.22 -5.40 -1.06
CA GLY A 52 -11.19 -5.06 -2.48
C GLY A 52 -11.42 -6.25 -3.42
N ILE A 53 -11.44 -7.48 -2.91
CA ILE A 53 -11.73 -8.69 -3.67
C ILE A 53 -13.14 -9.16 -3.27
N LEU A 54 -14.06 -9.19 -4.22
CA LEU A 54 -15.43 -9.69 -3.98
C LEU A 54 -15.59 -11.18 -4.31
N HIS A 55 -14.61 -11.80 -4.96
CA HIS A 55 -14.62 -13.22 -5.27
C HIS A 55 -13.96 -14.01 -4.14
N ALA A 56 -14.81 -14.56 -3.28
CA ALA A 56 -14.39 -15.38 -2.16
C ALA A 56 -14.34 -16.89 -2.52
N GLU A 57 -14.84 -17.29 -3.68
CA GLU A 57 -15.06 -18.71 -4.01
C GLU A 57 -13.78 -19.53 -4.18
N GLU A 58 -12.63 -18.89 -4.40
CA GLU A 58 -11.33 -19.56 -4.53
C GLU A 58 -10.38 -19.29 -3.35
N ILE A 59 -10.83 -18.55 -2.33
CA ILE A 59 -10.02 -18.17 -1.19
C ILE A 59 -10.59 -18.84 0.05
N ASP A 60 -9.80 -19.73 0.65
CA ASP A 60 -10.15 -20.34 1.93
C ASP A 60 -9.96 -19.34 3.07
N PHE A 61 -11.05 -18.66 3.43
CA PHE A 61 -11.08 -17.70 4.54
C PHE A 61 -10.99 -18.36 5.93
N ASP A 62 -11.28 -19.66 6.03
CA ASP A 62 -11.31 -20.38 7.29
C ASP A 62 -9.94 -20.88 7.73
N ASN A 63 -8.95 -20.85 6.85
CA ASN A 63 -7.60 -21.23 7.19
C ASN A 63 -6.93 -20.21 8.09
N LYS A 64 -7.09 -20.38 9.41
CA LYS A 64 -6.52 -19.52 10.46
C LYS A 64 -5.02 -19.71 10.68
N GLU A 65 -4.44 -20.74 10.08
CA GLU A 65 -3.00 -20.93 10.08
C GLU A 65 -2.33 -19.86 9.20
N LEU A 66 -1.06 -19.55 9.48
CA LEU A 66 -0.26 -18.75 8.56
C LEU A 66 -0.45 -19.34 7.16
N PRO A 67 -0.95 -18.55 6.18
CA PRO A 67 -1.27 -19.09 4.88
C PRO A 67 -0.05 -19.85 4.38
N ALA A 68 -0.29 -21.09 3.93
CA ALA A 68 0.78 -21.89 3.38
C ALA A 68 1.51 -21.04 2.32
N LYS A 69 2.84 -21.16 2.25
CA LYS A 69 3.68 -20.36 1.37
C LYS A 69 3.12 -20.26 -0.06
N GLU A 70 2.56 -21.36 -0.57
CA GLU A 70 1.89 -21.44 -1.86
C GLU A 70 0.67 -20.51 -1.97
N THR A 71 -0.17 -20.43 -0.94
CA THR A 71 -1.36 -19.57 -0.92
C THR A 71 -0.99 -18.10 -0.99
N VAL A 72 0.07 -17.67 -0.29
CA VAL A 72 0.57 -16.29 -0.35
C VAL A 72 1.06 -15.92 -1.75
N PHE A 73 1.80 -16.82 -2.39
CA PHE A 73 2.28 -16.60 -3.76
C PHE A 73 1.13 -16.58 -4.79
N ASN A 74 0.12 -17.42 -4.62
CA ASN A 74 -1.06 -17.44 -5.47
C ASN A 74 -1.86 -16.14 -5.38
N ILE A 75 -2.08 -15.61 -4.17
CA ILE A 75 -2.74 -14.32 -3.97
C ILE A 75 -1.94 -13.19 -4.63
N ASN A 76 -0.61 -13.18 -4.47
CA ASN A 76 0.24 -12.18 -5.10
C ASN A 76 0.21 -12.28 -6.65
N GLU A 77 0.19 -13.48 -7.21
CA GLU A 77 0.06 -13.68 -8.66
C GLU A 77 -1.30 -13.17 -9.15
N TRP A 78 -2.36 -13.43 -8.41
CA TRP A 78 -3.70 -12.92 -8.73
C TRP A 78 -3.74 -11.38 -8.69
N MET A 79 -3.11 -10.75 -7.69
CA MET A 79 -2.98 -9.29 -7.64
C MET A 79 -2.16 -8.73 -8.79
N ARG A 80 -1.09 -9.40 -9.20
CA ARG A 80 -0.33 -9.01 -10.39
C ARG A 80 -1.19 -9.08 -11.65
N ARG A 81 -1.96 -10.14 -11.84
CA ARG A 81 -2.91 -10.24 -12.95
C ARG A 81 -3.94 -9.13 -12.94
N TYR A 82 -4.46 -8.75 -11.78
CA TYR A 82 -5.37 -7.61 -11.65
C TYR A 82 -4.71 -6.30 -12.09
N ILE A 83 -3.49 -6.02 -11.63
CA ILE A 83 -2.73 -4.84 -12.04
C ILE A 83 -2.45 -4.88 -13.55
N ASP A 84 -2.04 -6.00 -14.08
CA ASP A 84 -1.70 -6.17 -15.50
C ASP A 84 -2.92 -6.06 -16.42
N THR A 85 -4.06 -6.53 -15.99
CA THR A 85 -5.27 -6.55 -16.80
C THR A 85 -6.16 -5.33 -16.59
N ALA A 86 -6.55 -5.05 -15.37
CA ALA A 86 -7.50 -3.97 -15.09
C ALA A 86 -6.80 -2.59 -15.08
N VAL A 87 -5.68 -2.48 -14.37
CA VAL A 87 -5.00 -1.19 -14.21
C VAL A 87 -4.23 -0.81 -15.47
N SER A 88 -3.30 -1.66 -15.92
CA SER A 88 -2.43 -1.35 -17.07
C SER A 88 -3.18 -1.22 -18.39
N LYS A 89 -4.19 -2.05 -18.64
CA LYS A 89 -4.98 -1.95 -19.88
C LYS A 89 -5.85 -0.70 -19.93
N ASN A 90 -6.38 -0.26 -18.81
CA ASN A 90 -7.14 0.99 -18.75
C ASN A 90 -6.27 2.19 -19.14
N ILE A 91 -5.05 2.28 -18.62
CA ILE A 91 -4.12 3.32 -19.04
C ILE A 91 -3.76 3.19 -20.52
N GLN A 92 -3.40 2.00 -20.98
CA GLN A 92 -3.02 1.77 -22.38
C GLN A 92 -4.10 2.27 -23.33
N HIS A 93 -5.36 1.97 -23.04
CA HIS A 93 -6.49 2.46 -23.81
C HIS A 93 -6.56 3.99 -23.79
N SER A 94 -6.46 4.60 -22.60
CA SER A 94 -6.49 6.06 -22.46
C SER A 94 -5.34 6.75 -23.16
N LEU A 95 -4.12 6.21 -23.10
CA LEU A 95 -2.96 6.74 -23.81
C LEU A 95 -3.12 6.67 -25.34
N VAL A 96 -3.75 5.61 -25.85
CA VAL A 96 -4.01 5.48 -27.30
C VAL A 96 -5.07 6.48 -27.75
N CYS A 97 -6.11 6.74 -26.94
CA CYS A 97 -7.17 7.68 -27.28
C CYS A 97 -6.75 9.15 -27.17
N CYS A 98 -5.78 9.46 -26.30
CA CYS A 98 -5.38 10.85 -26.00
C CYS A 98 -3.96 11.20 -26.49
N LYS A 99 -3.61 10.79 -27.70
CA LYS A 99 -2.26 10.92 -28.29
C LYS A 99 -1.68 12.33 -28.32
N ASP A 100 -2.50 13.37 -28.45
CA ASP A 100 -2.04 14.68 -28.90
C ASP A 100 -2.06 15.78 -27.81
N GLY A 101 -1.77 15.47 -26.57
CA GLY A 101 -1.60 16.49 -25.53
C GLY A 101 -2.29 16.20 -24.21
N GLY A 102 -2.69 14.98 -24.00
CA GLY A 102 -3.31 14.54 -22.75
C GLY A 102 -2.35 14.58 -21.56
N GLN A 103 -2.92 14.59 -20.39
CA GLN A 103 -2.28 14.25 -19.14
C GLN A 103 -1.59 12.89 -19.30
N PHE A 104 -0.47 12.64 -18.60
CA PHE A 104 0.29 11.38 -18.68
C PHE A 104 1.07 11.10 -19.99
N ARG A 105 1.41 12.14 -20.73
CA ARG A 105 2.15 12.01 -22.01
C ARG A 105 3.52 11.33 -21.89
N HIS A 106 4.19 11.42 -20.73
CA HIS A 106 5.48 10.76 -20.52
C HIS A 106 5.32 9.25 -20.40
N LEU A 107 4.19 8.76 -19.88
CA LEU A 107 3.90 7.34 -19.84
C LEU A 107 3.78 6.70 -21.23
N TYR A 108 3.51 7.51 -22.26
CA TYR A 108 3.46 7.04 -23.63
C TYR A 108 4.81 6.49 -24.11
N THR A 109 5.92 7.05 -23.65
CA THR A 109 7.26 6.52 -23.97
C THR A 109 7.49 5.12 -23.44
N LEU A 110 6.99 4.83 -22.22
CA LEU A 110 7.03 3.49 -21.64
C LEU A 110 6.08 2.53 -22.36
N TYR A 111 4.96 3.02 -22.85
CA TYR A 111 4.02 2.24 -23.65
C TYR A 111 4.64 1.81 -24.98
N GLU A 112 5.29 2.73 -25.72
CA GLU A 112 5.99 2.43 -26.96
C GLU A 112 7.13 1.45 -26.77
N ALA A 113 7.87 1.56 -25.64
CA ALA A 113 8.93 0.64 -25.26
C ALA A 113 8.43 -0.72 -24.79
N LYS A 114 7.11 -0.94 -24.64
CA LYS A 114 6.48 -2.14 -24.05
C LYS A 114 6.88 -2.43 -22.59
N GLU A 115 7.34 -1.41 -21.88
CA GLU A 115 7.79 -1.49 -20.49
C GLU A 115 6.75 -0.97 -19.48
N PHE A 116 5.63 -0.49 -19.98
CA PHE A 116 4.63 0.23 -19.21
C PHE A 116 4.06 -0.58 -18.03
N THR A 117 3.60 -1.80 -18.29
CA THR A 117 3.04 -2.70 -17.26
C THR A 117 4.08 -3.03 -16.20
N GLY A 118 5.31 -3.30 -16.62
CA GLY A 118 6.43 -3.54 -15.73
C GLY A 118 6.76 -2.34 -14.85
N ALA A 119 6.69 -1.12 -15.40
CA ALA A 119 6.90 0.11 -14.65
C ALA A 119 5.83 0.34 -13.57
N ILE A 120 4.55 0.11 -13.89
CA ILE A 120 3.46 0.23 -12.90
C ILE A 120 3.65 -0.76 -11.75
N ASN A 121 3.83 -2.05 -12.07
CA ASN A 121 4.05 -3.08 -11.06
C ASN A 121 5.23 -2.72 -10.16
N ARG A 122 6.32 -2.25 -10.74
CA ARG A 122 7.51 -1.84 -10.01
C ARG A 122 7.23 -0.67 -9.07
N VAL A 123 6.52 0.36 -9.52
CA VAL A 123 6.18 1.52 -8.66
C VAL A 123 5.30 1.08 -7.49
N ILE A 124 4.31 0.22 -7.73
CA ILE A 124 3.44 -0.33 -6.66
C ILE A 124 4.27 -1.16 -5.67
N GLU A 125 5.13 -2.04 -6.15
CA GLU A 125 6.01 -2.84 -5.30
C GLU A 125 6.96 -1.96 -4.48
N ASP A 126 7.56 -0.92 -5.06
CA ASP A 126 8.45 0.00 -4.36
C ASP A 126 7.72 0.78 -3.27
N MET A 127 6.46 1.19 -3.50
CA MET A 127 5.61 1.81 -2.48
C MET A 127 5.40 0.86 -1.29
N ASN A 128 5.14 -0.42 -1.55
CA ASN A 128 4.88 -1.41 -0.52
C ASN A 128 6.18 -1.81 0.23
N TYR A 129 7.31 -1.88 -0.47
CA TYR A 129 8.61 -2.14 0.16
C TYR A 129 9.02 -0.99 1.09
N LYS A 130 8.83 0.27 0.65
CA LYS A 130 9.08 1.44 1.49
C LYS A 130 8.18 1.46 2.72
N PHE A 131 6.91 1.08 2.55
CA PHE A 131 5.98 0.98 3.67
C PHE A 131 6.43 -0.06 4.71
N VAL A 132 6.84 -1.26 4.28
CA VAL A 132 7.35 -2.30 5.20
C VAL A 132 8.62 -1.81 5.90
N LEU A 133 9.53 -1.18 5.17
CA LEU A 133 10.76 -0.61 5.73
C LEU A 133 10.43 0.47 6.79
N GLU A 134 9.50 1.37 6.49
CA GLU A 134 9.05 2.41 7.42
C GLU A 134 8.44 1.81 8.69
N VAL A 135 7.61 0.76 8.55
CA VAL A 135 7.03 0.05 9.70
C VAL A 135 8.13 -0.53 10.59
N LEU A 136 9.14 -1.18 10.00
CA LEU A 136 10.20 -1.85 10.75
C LEU A 136 11.24 -0.90 11.36
N THR A 137 11.43 0.29 10.76
CA THR A 137 12.43 1.25 11.24
C THR A 137 11.91 2.21 12.30
N ARG A 138 10.60 2.25 12.56
CA ARG A 138 10.04 3.09 13.63
C ARG A 138 10.52 2.61 14.99
N GLU A 139 11.05 3.54 15.79
CA GLU A 139 11.63 3.21 17.11
C GLU A 139 10.66 2.50 18.03
N SER A 140 9.38 2.89 18.06
CA SER A 140 8.35 2.26 18.89
C SER A 140 8.16 0.79 18.52
N ILE A 141 7.98 0.50 17.22
CA ILE A 141 7.77 -0.87 16.73
C ILE A 141 9.06 -1.68 16.86
N HIS A 142 10.20 -1.07 16.54
CA HIS A 142 11.51 -1.69 16.72
C HIS A 142 11.80 -2.05 18.18
N ASN A 143 11.45 -1.17 19.11
CA ASN A 143 11.57 -1.43 20.55
C ASN A 143 10.53 -2.43 21.04
N ASP A 144 9.30 -2.43 20.54
CA ASP A 144 8.27 -3.41 20.90
C ASP A 144 8.62 -4.81 20.37
N LEU A 145 9.16 -4.90 19.16
CA LEU A 145 9.73 -6.14 18.64
C LEU A 145 10.90 -6.64 19.49
N LYS A 146 11.70 -5.73 20.06
CA LYS A 146 12.79 -6.05 21.01
C LYS A 146 12.32 -6.26 22.46
N LEU A 147 11.28 -5.56 22.93
CA LEU A 147 10.82 -5.58 24.33
C LEU A 147 9.85 -6.70 24.66
N SER A 148 9.03 -7.17 23.71
CA SER A 148 8.20 -8.37 23.94
C SER A 148 9.02 -9.64 24.22
N GLU A 149 10.32 -9.56 23.97
CA GLU A 149 11.31 -10.58 24.27
C GLU A 149 11.69 -10.69 25.75
N LYS A 150 11.55 -9.62 26.55
CA LYS A 150 11.86 -9.67 27.99
C LYS A 150 10.98 -10.65 28.77
N ASN A 151 9.85 -11.09 28.19
CA ASN A 151 8.96 -12.09 28.77
C ASN A 151 9.24 -13.52 28.27
N MET A 152 10.19 -13.75 27.35
CA MET A 152 10.61 -15.06 26.88
C MET A 152 11.75 -15.63 27.72
N ARG A 153 11.76 -16.97 27.84
CA ARG A 153 12.50 -17.75 28.84
C ARG A 153 14.04 -17.76 28.72
N SER A 154 14.64 -17.12 27.71
CA SER A 154 16.10 -17.01 27.63
C SER A 154 16.57 -15.69 27.01
N GLN A 155 17.53 -15.06 27.64
CA GLN A 155 18.16 -13.81 27.20
C GLN A 155 18.90 -13.95 25.85
N SER A 156 19.35 -15.17 25.52
CA SER A 156 20.09 -15.47 24.28
C SER A 156 19.21 -15.52 23.02
N ASP A 157 17.92 -15.87 23.18
CA ASP A 157 17.00 -15.97 22.05
C ASP A 157 16.50 -14.56 21.65
N SER A 158 16.39 -13.68 22.64
CA SER A 158 16.03 -12.27 22.48
C SER A 158 17.04 -11.50 21.63
N GLU A 159 18.33 -11.62 21.95
CA GLU A 159 19.40 -10.96 21.20
C GLU A 159 19.45 -11.42 19.74
N LYS A 160 19.27 -12.73 19.49
CA LYS A 160 19.24 -13.28 18.12
C LYS A 160 18.06 -12.75 17.30
N HIS A 161 16.87 -12.61 17.87
CA HIS A 161 15.71 -12.06 17.15
C HIS A 161 15.93 -10.60 16.77
N ALA A 162 16.49 -9.78 17.66
CA ALA A 162 16.82 -8.39 17.36
C ALA A 162 17.82 -8.28 16.21
N GLU A 163 18.86 -9.11 16.21
CA GLU A 163 19.85 -9.17 15.13
C GLU A 163 19.20 -9.57 13.79
N VAL A 164 18.21 -10.47 13.82
CA VAL A 164 17.50 -10.89 12.61
C VAL A 164 16.62 -9.77 12.06
N VAL A 165 15.90 -9.04 12.92
CA VAL A 165 15.09 -7.89 12.47
C VAL A 165 16.00 -6.81 11.85
N ASP A 166 17.14 -6.50 12.48
CA ASP A 166 18.13 -5.57 11.94
C ASP A 166 18.69 -6.06 10.58
N ALA A 167 18.93 -7.36 10.44
CA ALA A 167 19.35 -7.96 9.17
C ALA A 167 18.26 -7.90 8.09
N VAL A 168 16.97 -8.08 8.45
CA VAL A 168 15.83 -7.92 7.54
C VAL A 168 15.74 -6.48 7.05
N ILE A 169 15.82 -5.50 7.96
CA ILE A 169 15.81 -4.07 7.62
C ILE A 169 16.94 -3.74 6.64
N LYS A 170 18.17 -4.20 6.93
CA LYS A 170 19.33 -3.98 6.06
C LYS A 170 19.10 -4.60 4.68
N ARG A 171 18.65 -5.86 4.60
CA ARG A 171 18.35 -6.54 3.33
C ARG A 171 17.28 -5.84 2.53
N LEU A 172 16.24 -5.32 3.19
CA LEU A 172 15.19 -4.56 2.54
C LEU A 172 15.72 -3.24 1.96
N SER A 173 16.54 -2.53 2.72
CA SER A 173 17.22 -1.31 2.25
C SER A 173 18.13 -1.58 1.04
N ASP A 174 18.95 -2.62 1.10
CA ASP A 174 19.81 -3.03 -0.01
C ASP A 174 19.00 -3.35 -1.28
N ARG A 175 17.86 -4.06 -1.13
CA ARG A 175 16.96 -4.36 -2.25
C ARG A 175 16.37 -3.09 -2.87
N LEU A 176 15.94 -2.13 -2.06
CA LEU A 176 15.42 -0.86 -2.56
C LEU A 176 16.48 -0.06 -3.31
N GLU A 177 17.74 -0.06 -2.84
CA GLU A 177 18.85 0.58 -3.55
C GLU A 177 19.15 -0.08 -4.91
N ILE A 178 19.17 -1.42 -4.95
CA ILE A 178 19.37 -2.18 -6.20
C ILE A 178 18.24 -1.87 -7.17
N ARG A 179 17.00 -1.90 -6.73
CA ARG A 179 15.82 -1.57 -7.55
C ARG A 179 15.88 -0.15 -8.08
N GLY A 180 16.31 0.82 -7.26
CA GLY A 180 16.52 2.20 -7.70
C GLY A 180 17.53 2.32 -8.85
N ARG A 181 18.65 1.60 -8.76
CA ARG A 181 19.69 1.54 -9.82
C ARG A 181 19.18 0.84 -11.08
N ASP A 182 18.42 -0.24 -10.94
CA ASP A 182 17.83 -0.94 -12.08
C ASP A 182 16.74 -0.11 -12.74
N ALA A 183 15.96 0.69 -11.98
CA ALA A 183 14.98 1.61 -12.55
C ALA A 183 15.64 2.64 -13.48
N GLN A 184 16.80 3.17 -13.10
CA GLN A 184 17.57 4.07 -13.95
C GLN A 184 18.05 3.39 -15.24
N LYS A 185 18.42 2.11 -15.19
CA LYS A 185 18.83 1.32 -16.37
C LYS A 185 17.66 1.08 -17.34
N ILE A 186 16.45 0.88 -16.83
CA ILE A 186 15.24 0.65 -17.61
C ILE A 186 14.64 1.97 -18.14
N GLY A 187 15.20 3.11 -17.76
CA GLY A 187 14.71 4.41 -18.23
C GLY A 187 13.47 4.94 -17.51
N ILE A 188 13.08 4.35 -16.36
CA ILE A 188 12.02 4.89 -15.51
C ILE A 188 12.52 6.16 -14.83
N THR A 189 11.95 7.30 -15.21
CA THR A 189 12.30 8.60 -14.64
C THR A 189 11.40 8.95 -13.46
N ARG A 190 11.80 9.97 -12.70
CA ARG A 190 10.96 10.53 -11.63
C ARG A 190 9.61 11.02 -12.16
N THR A 191 9.58 11.60 -13.35
CA THR A 191 8.35 12.05 -14.00
C THR A 191 7.39 10.87 -14.27
N HIS A 192 7.91 9.74 -14.74
CA HIS A 192 7.10 8.52 -14.91
C HIS A 192 6.49 8.05 -13.59
N ILE A 193 7.26 8.08 -12.50
CA ILE A 193 6.77 7.67 -11.17
C ILE A 193 5.64 8.60 -10.71
N GLU A 194 5.79 9.91 -10.86
CA GLU A 194 4.77 10.88 -10.47
C GLU A 194 3.50 10.73 -11.33
N GLU A 195 3.62 10.58 -12.65
CA GLU A 195 2.47 10.34 -13.52
C GLU A 195 1.76 9.01 -13.19
N ILE A 196 2.50 7.94 -12.87
CA ILE A 196 1.90 6.68 -12.39
C ILE A 196 1.14 6.90 -11.09
N LYS A 197 1.70 7.63 -10.12
CA LYS A 197 1.00 7.94 -8.87
C LYS A 197 -0.28 8.75 -9.10
N GLU A 198 -0.21 9.80 -9.93
CA GLU A 198 -1.39 10.61 -10.28
C GLU A 198 -2.47 9.75 -10.92
N TYR A 199 -2.06 8.82 -11.77
CA TYR A 199 -2.98 7.89 -12.38
C TYR A 199 -3.62 6.93 -11.37
N LEU A 200 -2.83 6.35 -10.48
CA LEU A 200 -3.37 5.48 -9.43
C LEU A 200 -4.32 6.25 -8.48
N LYS A 201 -4.07 7.54 -8.24
CA LYS A 201 -5.00 8.44 -7.54
C LYS A 201 -6.30 8.63 -8.34
N ALA A 202 -6.21 8.86 -9.64
CA ALA A 202 -7.37 9.03 -10.51
C ALA A 202 -8.26 7.79 -10.60
N LEU A 203 -7.67 6.60 -10.48
CA LEU A 203 -8.39 5.32 -10.37
C LEU A 203 -8.92 5.03 -8.97
N ASP A 204 -8.71 5.91 -8.00
CA ASP A 204 -9.03 5.70 -6.57
C ASP A 204 -8.37 4.42 -5.99
N LEU A 205 -7.22 4.01 -6.53
CA LEU A 205 -6.44 2.87 -6.03
C LEU A 205 -5.49 3.25 -4.90
N ILE A 206 -5.07 4.51 -4.87
CA ILE A 206 -4.28 5.06 -3.77
C ILE A 206 -4.90 6.36 -3.25
N TYR A 207 -4.76 6.56 -1.96
CA TYR A 207 -5.05 7.81 -1.27
C TYR A 207 -3.76 8.37 -0.69
N CYS A 208 -3.48 9.64 -0.94
CA CYS A 208 -2.35 10.34 -0.34
C CYS A 208 -2.84 11.11 0.87
N GLY A 209 -2.67 10.49 2.05
CA GLY A 209 -3.02 11.10 3.32
C GLY A 209 -1.97 12.14 3.72
N PRO A 210 -2.37 13.38 4.08
CA PRO A 210 -1.41 14.38 4.52
C PRO A 210 -0.77 13.96 5.86
N VAL A 211 0.54 14.20 5.96
CA VAL A 211 1.30 14.09 7.20
C VAL A 211 1.84 15.46 7.52
N GLU A 212 1.39 16.02 8.62
CA GLU A 212 1.92 17.29 9.16
C GLU A 212 3.06 16.97 10.12
N THR A 213 4.07 17.84 10.16
CA THR A 213 5.19 17.70 11.06
C THR A 213 5.38 18.98 11.85
N THR A 214 5.75 18.86 13.12
CA THR A 214 6.14 20.00 13.96
C THR A 214 7.63 20.28 13.91
N ALA A 215 8.43 19.39 13.32
CA ALA A 215 9.87 19.59 13.17
C ALA A 215 10.17 20.77 12.25
N ALA A 216 10.91 21.76 12.75
CA ALA A 216 11.25 22.95 11.97
C ALA A 216 12.09 22.58 10.74
N GLY A 217 11.65 23.05 9.57
CA GLY A 217 12.35 22.82 8.29
C GLY A 217 12.02 21.51 7.58
N THR A 218 11.12 20.70 8.11
CA THR A 218 10.61 19.50 7.43
C THR A 218 9.35 19.87 6.66
N GLU A 219 9.35 19.65 5.34
CA GLU A 219 8.14 19.83 4.54
C GLU A 219 7.12 18.72 4.84
N PRO A 220 5.82 19.06 4.84
CA PRO A 220 4.77 18.05 4.92
C PRO A 220 4.94 17.01 3.79
N TYR A 221 4.80 15.74 4.12
CA TYR A 221 4.84 14.68 3.13
C TYR A 221 3.53 13.90 3.10
N GLU A 222 3.33 13.12 2.05
CA GLU A 222 2.12 12.33 1.88
C GLU A 222 2.37 10.87 2.24
N ASN A 223 1.47 10.31 3.06
CA ASN A 223 1.41 8.88 3.30
C ASN A 223 0.54 8.22 2.24
N ILE A 224 1.10 7.29 1.48
CA ILE A 224 0.38 6.57 0.44
C ILE A 224 -0.36 5.39 1.06
N ILE A 225 -1.68 5.42 0.97
CA ILE A 225 -2.59 4.37 1.45
C ILE A 225 -3.24 3.69 0.24
N PHE A 226 -3.14 2.38 0.14
CA PHE A 226 -3.90 1.63 -0.87
C PHE A 226 -5.35 1.51 -0.41
N THR A 227 -6.28 1.87 -1.28
CA THR A 227 -7.72 1.78 -1.02
C THR A 227 -8.22 0.34 -1.02
N GLN A 228 -7.46 -0.55 -1.67
CA GLN A 228 -7.62 -2.00 -1.59
C GLN A 228 -6.48 -2.55 -0.72
N PRO A 229 -6.71 -2.80 0.56
CA PRO A 229 -5.64 -3.16 1.50
C PRO A 229 -4.95 -4.47 1.15
N SER A 230 -5.65 -5.41 0.52
CA SER A 230 -5.09 -6.69 0.08
C SER A 230 -3.89 -6.54 -0.87
N ILE A 231 -3.86 -5.50 -1.72
CA ILE A 231 -2.72 -5.24 -2.61
C ILE A 231 -1.44 -5.02 -1.79
N ARG A 232 -1.52 -4.25 -0.71
CA ARG A 232 -0.38 -3.98 0.16
C ARG A 232 -0.01 -5.21 0.98
N TYR A 233 -0.99 -5.83 1.60
CA TYR A 233 -0.74 -6.92 2.53
C TYR A 233 -0.14 -8.15 1.86
N CYS A 234 -0.68 -8.59 0.70
CA CYS A 234 -0.12 -9.74 -0.01
C CYS A 234 1.31 -9.50 -0.49
N GLN A 235 1.63 -8.29 -0.95
CA GLN A 235 3.01 -7.96 -1.33
C GLN A 235 3.95 -7.86 -0.13
N ALA A 236 3.48 -7.34 1.01
CA ALA A 236 4.25 -7.36 2.26
C ALA A 236 4.54 -8.79 2.72
N GLN A 237 3.54 -9.69 2.66
CA GLN A 237 3.72 -11.10 2.97
C GLN A 237 4.79 -11.74 2.06
N VAL A 238 4.64 -11.61 0.75
CA VAL A 238 5.61 -12.17 -0.21
C VAL A 238 7.02 -11.63 0.03
N LEU A 239 7.14 -10.33 0.30
CA LEU A 239 8.41 -9.69 0.61
C LEU A 239 9.06 -10.31 1.85
N VAL A 240 8.32 -10.36 2.98
CA VAL A 240 8.84 -10.88 4.25
C VAL A 240 9.22 -12.36 4.10
N TYR A 241 8.38 -13.19 3.51
CA TYR A 241 8.70 -14.59 3.24
C TYR A 241 9.94 -14.74 2.35
N SER A 242 10.06 -13.92 1.30
CA SER A 242 11.21 -13.98 0.40
C SER A 242 12.52 -13.56 1.07
N LEU A 243 12.48 -12.61 2.01
CA LEU A 243 13.64 -12.19 2.79
C LEU A 243 14.07 -13.29 3.76
N MET A 244 13.13 -13.91 4.46
CA MET A 244 13.43 -14.97 5.44
C MET A 244 13.91 -16.28 4.79
N ASN A 245 13.65 -16.47 3.49
CA ASN A 245 14.18 -17.60 2.73
C ASN A 245 15.55 -17.30 2.06
N ASP A 246 16.11 -16.11 2.26
CA ASP A 246 17.45 -15.78 1.82
C ASP A 246 18.48 -16.64 2.58
N ASN A 247 19.57 -17.01 1.91
CA ASN A 247 20.66 -17.81 2.49
C ASN A 247 21.25 -17.19 3.77
N ALA A 248 21.15 -15.88 3.92
CA ALA A 248 21.58 -15.17 5.13
C ALA A 248 20.83 -15.61 6.41
N PHE A 249 19.66 -16.22 6.25
CA PHE A 249 18.83 -16.70 7.35
C PHE A 249 18.76 -18.23 7.43
N SER A 250 19.68 -18.93 6.77
CA SER A 250 19.69 -20.40 6.72
C SER A 250 19.94 -21.07 8.08
N GLU A 251 20.62 -20.38 8.99
CA GLU A 251 20.95 -20.88 10.32
C GLU A 251 19.81 -20.73 11.33
N ILE A 252 18.74 -20.01 10.96
CA ILE A 252 17.58 -19.79 11.83
C ILE A 252 16.64 -21.00 11.70
N SER A 253 16.12 -21.49 12.83
CA SER A 253 15.16 -22.58 12.82
C SER A 253 13.85 -22.17 12.09
N GLU A 254 13.15 -23.10 11.47
CA GLU A 254 11.86 -22.80 10.81
C GLU A 254 10.83 -22.27 11.80
N TYR A 255 10.85 -22.70 13.05
CA TYR A 255 9.98 -22.17 14.10
C TYR A 255 10.26 -20.68 14.36
N ASP A 256 11.52 -20.31 14.54
CA ASP A 256 11.91 -18.91 14.78
C ASP A 256 11.61 -18.03 13.57
N LYS A 257 11.81 -18.56 12.35
CA LYS A 257 11.41 -17.84 11.11
C LYS A 257 9.92 -17.55 11.10
N CYS A 258 9.08 -18.54 11.42
CA CYS A 258 7.63 -18.36 11.48
C CYS A 258 7.22 -17.31 12.53
N ASP A 259 7.85 -17.32 13.70
CA ASP A 259 7.59 -16.34 14.77
C ASP A 259 7.99 -14.93 14.33
N ILE A 260 9.17 -14.76 13.75
CA ILE A 260 9.66 -13.45 13.23
C ILE A 260 8.75 -12.94 12.11
N ILE A 261 8.39 -13.79 11.15
CA ILE A 261 7.45 -13.46 10.08
C ILE A 261 6.11 -13.00 10.67
N GLY A 262 5.56 -13.76 11.64
CA GLY A 262 4.32 -13.43 12.31
C GLY A 262 4.36 -12.04 12.93
N ARG A 263 5.39 -11.71 13.70
CA ARG A 263 5.56 -10.41 14.37
C ARG A 263 5.71 -9.25 13.36
N ILE A 264 6.48 -9.43 12.31
CA ILE A 264 6.63 -8.41 11.26
C ILE A 264 5.26 -8.16 10.59
N LEU A 265 4.53 -9.21 10.26
CA LEU A 265 3.22 -9.08 9.63
C LEU A 265 2.17 -8.51 10.58
N ASP A 266 2.26 -8.76 11.88
CA ASP A 266 1.41 -8.14 12.89
C ASP A 266 1.67 -6.64 12.98
N ALA A 267 2.93 -6.20 12.96
CA ALA A 267 3.27 -4.79 12.91
C ALA A 267 2.76 -4.10 11.62
N VAL A 268 2.90 -4.78 10.48
CA VAL A 268 2.35 -4.34 9.18
C VAL A 268 0.83 -4.19 9.27
N ARG A 269 0.11 -5.18 9.80
CA ARG A 269 -1.36 -5.12 9.98
C ARG A 269 -1.79 -3.99 10.90
N GLY A 270 -1.10 -3.83 12.04
CA GLY A 270 -1.37 -2.74 12.97
C GLY A 270 -1.27 -1.38 12.30
N ARG A 271 -0.24 -1.17 11.49
CA ARG A 271 -0.09 0.08 10.72
C ARG A 271 -1.16 0.24 9.65
N MET A 272 -1.48 -0.82 8.92
CA MET A 272 -2.54 -0.80 7.90
C MET A 272 -3.91 -0.50 8.50
N MET A 273 -4.21 -1.00 9.69
CA MET A 273 -5.45 -0.68 10.41
C MET A 273 -5.56 0.82 10.68
N LYS A 274 -4.49 1.46 11.14
CA LYS A 274 -4.43 2.92 11.35
C LYS A 274 -4.65 3.69 10.03
N ASP A 275 -4.05 3.23 8.94
CA ASP A 275 -4.22 3.80 7.60
C ASP A 275 -5.68 3.66 7.11
N ILE A 276 -6.34 2.53 7.33
CA ILE A 276 -7.74 2.31 6.98
C ILE A 276 -8.65 3.28 7.74
N VAL A 277 -8.45 3.42 9.04
CA VAL A 277 -9.24 4.36 9.87
C VAL A 277 -9.07 5.80 9.39
N LEU A 278 -7.83 6.21 9.08
CA LEU A 278 -7.54 7.54 8.55
C LEU A 278 -8.23 7.76 7.19
N LEU A 279 -8.12 6.80 6.27
CA LEU A 279 -8.75 6.84 4.95
C LEU A 279 -10.28 6.98 5.07
N GLU A 280 -10.93 6.11 5.82
CA GLU A 280 -12.38 6.12 5.99
C GLU A 280 -12.88 7.40 6.67
N THR A 281 -12.13 7.88 7.67
CA THR A 281 -12.45 9.15 8.34
C THR A 281 -12.32 10.33 7.38
N SER A 282 -11.28 10.35 6.56
CA SER A 282 -11.08 11.40 5.55
C SER A 282 -12.20 11.43 4.53
N LYS A 283 -12.63 10.27 4.05
CA LYS A 283 -13.74 10.16 3.09
C LYS A 283 -15.10 10.51 3.71
N ALA A 284 -15.32 10.16 4.99
CA ALA A 284 -16.56 10.46 5.70
C ALA A 284 -16.69 11.94 6.12
N LYS A 285 -15.57 12.58 6.46
CA LYS A 285 -15.53 13.96 6.98
C LYS A 285 -14.94 14.94 5.96
N ARG A 286 -15.58 15.05 4.80
CA ARG A 286 -15.10 15.85 3.66
C ARG A 286 -14.90 17.35 3.97
N THR A 287 -15.58 17.89 4.97
CA THR A 287 -15.48 19.30 5.40
C THR A 287 -14.40 19.53 6.44
N LYS A 288 -13.76 18.48 6.95
CA LYS A 288 -12.73 18.55 7.98
C LYS A 288 -11.39 18.10 7.42
N LYS A 289 -10.32 18.71 7.91
CA LYS A 289 -8.97 18.27 7.59
C LYS A 289 -8.64 17.05 8.46
N VAL A 290 -8.32 15.93 7.83
CA VAL A 290 -7.91 14.69 8.50
C VAL A 290 -6.49 14.39 8.07
N PHE A 291 -5.60 14.27 9.04
CA PHE A 291 -4.17 14.10 8.77
C PHE A 291 -3.50 13.33 9.92
N ARG A 292 -2.30 12.84 9.67
CA ARG A 292 -1.40 12.33 10.70
C ARG A 292 -0.50 13.46 11.15
N LEU A 293 -0.20 13.52 12.46
CA LEU A 293 0.72 14.51 13.01
C LEU A 293 1.95 13.80 13.56
N GLN A 294 3.11 14.14 13.00
CA GLN A 294 4.40 13.64 13.45
C GLN A 294 5.19 14.75 14.18
N PHE A 295 5.82 14.37 15.28
CA PHE A 295 6.68 15.26 16.06
C PHE A 295 7.88 14.44 16.60
N ASP A 296 9.07 14.86 16.27
CA ASP A 296 10.32 14.20 16.62
C ASP A 296 10.27 12.65 16.46
N ALA A 297 10.24 11.90 17.56
CA ALA A 297 10.20 10.46 17.59
C ALA A 297 8.77 9.88 17.66
N ASP A 298 7.75 10.69 17.94
CA ASP A 298 6.38 10.27 18.18
C ASP A 298 5.42 10.74 17.10
N GLU A 299 4.21 10.15 17.08
CA GLU A 299 3.14 10.56 16.18
C GLU A 299 1.76 10.40 16.81
N PHE A 300 0.83 11.24 16.37
CA PHE A 300 -0.59 10.97 16.49
C PHE A 300 -1.09 10.33 15.20
N ASP A 301 -1.67 9.16 15.32
CA ASP A 301 -2.13 8.36 14.18
C ASP A 301 -3.17 9.07 13.32
N MET A 302 -4.03 9.86 13.97
CA MET A 302 -5.04 10.63 13.27
C MET A 302 -5.41 11.90 14.05
N VAL A 303 -5.44 13.01 13.33
CA VAL A 303 -5.94 14.29 13.80
C VAL A 303 -7.08 14.73 12.90
N VAL A 304 -8.19 15.12 13.50
CA VAL A 304 -9.36 15.66 12.80
C VAL A 304 -9.50 17.14 13.20
N TYR A 305 -9.19 18.02 12.28
CA TYR A 305 -9.30 19.47 12.47
C TYR A 305 -10.56 20.01 11.81
N ASP A 306 -11.34 20.73 12.57
CA ASP A 306 -12.54 21.43 12.14
C ASP A 306 -12.25 22.93 12.09
N SER A 307 -12.15 23.48 10.88
CA SER A 307 -11.83 24.91 10.68
C SER A 307 -12.98 25.83 11.05
N GLU A 308 -14.25 25.36 11.04
CA GLU A 308 -15.40 26.16 11.39
C GLU A 308 -15.48 26.44 12.91
N THR A 309 -15.19 25.42 13.70
CA THR A 309 -15.22 25.50 15.16
C THR A 309 -13.83 25.71 15.77
N ASN A 310 -12.78 25.73 14.96
CA ASN A 310 -11.39 25.79 15.36
C ASN A 310 -11.05 24.75 16.45
N THR A 311 -11.56 23.53 16.27
CA THR A 311 -11.36 22.42 17.20
C THR A 311 -10.55 21.30 16.57
N CYS A 312 -9.74 20.66 17.40
CA CYS A 312 -8.89 19.54 17.02
C CYS A 312 -9.24 18.31 17.88
N LYS A 313 -9.49 17.18 17.23
CA LYS A 313 -9.62 15.88 17.90
C LYS A 313 -8.44 15.02 17.52
N ILE A 314 -7.80 14.45 18.51
CA ILE A 314 -6.58 13.66 18.40
C ILE A 314 -6.92 12.21 18.78
N TYR A 315 -6.43 11.25 18.00
CA TYR A 315 -6.66 9.80 18.18
C TYR A 315 -5.34 9.05 18.07
#